data_8b1d41fadec58be484afe1039b794e07
#
_entry.id   8b1d41fadec58be484afe1039b794e07
#
_cell.length_a   1.000
_cell.length_b   1.000
_cell.length_c   1.000
_cell.angle_alpha   90.00
_cell.angle_beta   90.00
_cell.angle_gamma   90.00
#
_symmetry.space_group_name_H-M   'P 1'
#
loop_
_entity.id
_entity.type
_entity.pdbx_description
1 polymer ?
#
loop_
_entity_poly.entity_id
_entity_poly.type
_entity_poly.pdbx_seq_one_letter_code
_entity_poly.pdbx_strand_id
1 'polypeptide(L)'
;LSGMTGTAVTEAGELWEIYKLDVVEIPTNRPIVRDDREDKIYKTKREKYNAVIDEVTELSKQGRPILIGTTSVEISELLSRMLSIRKVQHNTLNAKMHKSEADIVAQAGDPGVVTIATNMAGRGTDIKLSDAVKASGGLAIIGTERHDSRRVDRQLRGRSGRQGDPGSSQFYVSLEDNLMRLFGSERIAKMMDRMGLQEGEVIQHSMISKSIERAQKKVEENNFGIRKRLLEYDDIMNAQREVIYKRRYNALFGDR
;
A
#
# COMPACT_ATOMS: atom_id res chain seq x y z
N LEU A 1 15.25 15.90 -15.70
CA LEU A 1 14.76 14.71 -15.01
C LEU A 1 13.26 14.54 -15.31
N SER A 2 12.81 13.34 -15.64
CA SER A 2 11.39 13.03 -15.86
C SER A 2 11.11 11.57 -15.48
N GLY A 3 9.85 11.24 -15.23
CA GLY A 3 9.45 9.88 -14.89
C GLY A 3 7.95 9.66 -15.09
N MET A 4 7.54 8.39 -15.15
CA MET A 4 6.14 8.00 -15.21
C MET A 4 5.78 7.11 -14.03
N THR A 5 4.65 7.41 -13.39
CA THR A 5 4.12 6.60 -12.28
C THR A 5 2.60 6.80 -12.16
N GLY A 6 1.88 5.79 -11.73
CA GLY A 6 0.44 5.89 -11.47
C GLY A 6 0.06 6.57 -10.15
N THR A 7 1.02 7.08 -9.37
CA THR A 7 0.78 7.57 -8.00
C THR A 7 1.46 8.90 -7.67
N ALA A 8 1.91 9.67 -8.67
CA ALA A 8 2.62 10.94 -8.44
C ALA A 8 1.74 12.05 -7.86
N VAL A 9 0.44 12.04 -8.15
CA VAL A 9 -0.50 13.13 -7.78
C VAL A 9 -0.49 13.44 -6.28
N THR A 10 -0.33 12.42 -5.42
CA THR A 10 -0.26 12.62 -3.96
C THR A 10 0.98 13.37 -3.51
N GLU A 11 2.05 13.33 -4.31
CA GLU A 11 3.38 13.90 -4.03
C GLU A 11 3.69 15.11 -4.93
N ALA A 12 2.68 15.65 -5.66
CA ALA A 12 2.89 16.72 -6.64
C ALA A 12 3.56 17.96 -6.01
N GLY A 13 3.13 18.35 -4.81
CA GLY A 13 3.74 19.48 -4.08
C GLY A 13 5.22 19.24 -3.75
N GLU A 14 5.57 18.04 -3.30
CA GLU A 14 6.95 17.66 -2.99
C GLU A 14 7.83 17.63 -4.25
N LEU A 15 7.30 17.06 -5.34
CA LEU A 15 8.00 17.01 -6.63
C LEU A 15 8.28 18.42 -7.18
N TRP A 16 7.32 19.33 -7.03
CA TRP A 16 7.52 20.73 -7.41
C TRP A 16 8.51 21.46 -6.49
N GLU A 17 8.38 21.30 -5.18
CA GLU A 17 9.21 22.04 -4.23
C GLU A 17 10.69 21.66 -4.35
N ILE A 18 10.99 20.36 -4.47
CA ILE A 18 12.36 19.84 -4.49
C ILE A 18 12.97 19.85 -5.90
N TYR A 19 12.22 19.34 -6.89
CA TYR A 19 12.78 19.08 -8.23
C TYR A 19 12.28 20.04 -9.29
N LYS A 20 11.33 20.95 -8.97
CA LYS A 20 10.66 21.84 -9.92
C LYS A 20 10.01 21.07 -11.08
N LEU A 21 9.45 19.88 -10.77
CA LEU A 21 8.76 19.04 -11.73
C LEU A 21 7.25 19.15 -11.56
N ASP A 22 6.57 19.47 -12.64
CA ASP A 22 5.12 19.41 -12.71
C ASP A 22 4.64 17.96 -12.83
N VAL A 23 3.47 17.69 -12.24
CA VAL A 23 2.77 16.42 -12.38
C VAL A 23 1.60 16.61 -13.34
N VAL A 24 1.69 15.94 -14.49
CA VAL A 24 0.62 15.90 -15.49
C VAL A 24 -0.15 14.61 -15.36
N GLU A 25 -1.45 14.69 -15.09
CA GLU A 25 -2.32 13.53 -14.98
C GLU A 25 -2.87 13.15 -16.37
N ILE A 26 -2.51 11.97 -16.84
CA ILE A 26 -3.01 11.42 -18.09
C ILE A 26 -4.19 10.50 -17.76
N PRO A 27 -5.38 10.74 -18.33
CA PRO A 27 -6.54 9.90 -18.06
C PRO A 27 -6.30 8.47 -18.53
N THR A 28 -6.92 7.51 -17.83
CA THR A 28 -6.82 6.09 -18.17
C THR A 28 -7.50 5.79 -19.51
N ASN A 29 -6.91 4.88 -20.30
CA ASN A 29 -7.47 4.45 -21.60
C ASN A 29 -8.86 3.81 -21.46
N ARG A 30 -9.12 3.10 -20.37
CA ARG A 30 -10.42 2.51 -20.03
C ARG A 30 -10.88 2.97 -18.67
N PRO A 31 -12.21 3.11 -18.43
CA PRO A 31 -12.74 3.45 -17.12
C PRO A 31 -12.28 2.46 -16.05
N ILE A 32 -12.03 2.96 -14.85
CA ILE A 32 -11.76 2.11 -13.68
C ILE A 32 -13.10 1.57 -13.17
N VAL A 33 -13.28 0.24 -13.28
CA VAL A 33 -14.47 -0.48 -12.79
C VAL A 33 -14.23 -1.20 -11.47
N ARG A 34 -13.04 -1.04 -10.87
CA ARG A 34 -12.72 -1.59 -9.56
C ARG A 34 -13.62 -0.98 -8.48
N ASP A 35 -14.20 -1.84 -7.64
CA ASP A 35 -14.97 -1.46 -6.46
C ASP A 35 -14.04 -1.15 -5.29
N ASP A 36 -13.77 0.13 -5.04
CA ASP A 36 -12.96 0.61 -3.91
C ASP A 36 -13.86 0.80 -2.68
N ARG A 37 -13.95 -0.24 -1.85
CA ARG A 37 -14.82 -0.29 -0.67
C ARG A 37 -14.28 0.56 0.48
N GLU A 38 -15.18 0.99 1.36
CA GLU A 38 -14.83 1.69 2.58
C GLU A 38 -14.03 0.81 3.54
N ASP A 39 -13.20 1.46 4.38
CA ASP A 39 -12.38 0.77 5.36
C ASP A 39 -13.25 0.09 6.42
N LYS A 40 -12.90 -1.14 6.79
CA LYS A 40 -13.46 -1.87 7.93
C LYS A 40 -12.61 -1.59 9.17
N ILE A 41 -13.20 -1.03 10.21
CA ILE A 41 -12.48 -0.60 11.41
C ILE A 41 -12.88 -1.44 12.61
N TYR A 42 -11.87 -1.96 13.29
CA TYR A 42 -11.96 -2.86 14.43
C TYR A 42 -11.31 -2.24 15.67
N LYS A 43 -11.74 -2.62 16.86
CA LYS A 43 -11.12 -2.18 18.11
C LYS A 43 -9.70 -2.75 18.25
N THR A 44 -9.53 -4.04 17.98
CA THR A 44 -8.27 -4.77 18.21
C THR A 44 -7.68 -5.35 16.91
N LYS A 45 -6.36 -5.57 16.91
CA LYS A 45 -5.68 -6.27 15.81
C LYS A 45 -6.17 -7.72 15.67
N ARG A 46 -6.52 -8.36 16.77
CA ARG A 46 -7.03 -9.74 16.77
C ARG A 46 -8.33 -9.86 15.99
N GLU A 47 -9.30 -8.98 16.27
CA GLU A 47 -10.57 -8.93 15.53
C GLU A 47 -10.34 -8.68 14.04
N LYS A 48 -9.51 -7.69 13.73
CA LYS A 48 -9.13 -7.34 12.37
C LYS A 48 -8.59 -8.55 11.60
N TYR A 49 -7.60 -9.25 12.15
CA TYR A 49 -6.99 -10.38 11.45
C TYR A 49 -7.96 -11.56 11.30
N ASN A 50 -8.80 -11.84 12.29
CA ASN A 50 -9.84 -12.86 12.16
C ASN A 50 -10.80 -12.52 11.01
N ALA A 51 -11.25 -11.27 10.93
CA ALA A 51 -12.13 -10.81 9.87
C ALA A 51 -11.46 -10.86 8.48
N VAL A 52 -10.17 -10.55 8.39
CA VAL A 52 -9.39 -10.72 7.15
C VAL A 52 -9.37 -12.19 6.71
N ILE A 53 -9.11 -13.12 7.63
CA ILE A 53 -9.07 -14.55 7.33
C ILE A 53 -10.44 -15.08 6.90
N ASP A 54 -11.52 -14.64 7.55
CA ASP A 54 -12.88 -15.03 7.19
C ASP A 54 -13.25 -14.52 5.79
N GLU A 55 -12.98 -13.25 5.44
CA GLU A 55 -13.20 -12.70 4.10
C GLU A 55 -12.37 -13.40 3.03
N VAL A 56 -11.07 -13.65 3.30
CA VAL A 56 -10.20 -14.37 2.38
C VAL A 56 -10.71 -15.80 2.12
N THR A 57 -11.16 -16.48 3.17
CA THR A 57 -11.70 -17.84 3.05
C THR A 57 -12.95 -17.86 2.17
N GLU A 58 -13.82 -16.88 2.33
CA GLU A 58 -15.06 -16.77 1.56
C GLU A 58 -14.80 -16.45 0.09
N LEU A 59 -13.97 -15.43 -0.19
CA LEU A 59 -13.61 -15.04 -1.55
C LEU A 59 -12.87 -16.15 -2.31
N SER A 60 -11.98 -16.89 -1.63
CA SER A 60 -11.28 -18.03 -2.22
C SER A 60 -12.23 -19.15 -2.64
N LYS A 61 -13.26 -19.46 -1.81
CA LYS A 61 -14.32 -20.42 -2.17
C LYS A 61 -15.14 -19.99 -3.38
N GLN A 62 -15.32 -18.68 -3.58
CA GLN A 62 -15.99 -18.11 -4.74
C GLN A 62 -15.12 -18.15 -6.01
N GLY A 63 -13.90 -18.66 -5.94
CA GLY A 63 -12.96 -18.72 -7.05
C GLY A 63 -12.31 -17.37 -7.40
N ARG A 64 -12.41 -16.37 -6.53
CA ARG A 64 -11.72 -15.09 -6.73
C ARG A 64 -10.27 -15.17 -6.26
N PRO A 65 -9.30 -14.69 -7.04
CA PRO A 65 -7.94 -14.51 -6.56
C PRO A 65 -7.87 -13.36 -5.55
N ILE A 66 -7.04 -13.51 -4.53
CA ILE A 66 -6.89 -12.54 -3.44
C ILE A 66 -5.42 -12.15 -3.28
N LEU A 67 -5.16 -10.85 -3.23
CA LEU A 67 -3.87 -10.30 -2.85
C LEU A 67 -4.00 -9.59 -1.51
N ILE A 68 -3.35 -10.13 -0.49
CA ILE A 68 -3.30 -9.56 0.86
C ILE A 68 -2.04 -8.71 0.97
N GLY A 69 -2.22 -7.39 1.14
CA GLY A 69 -1.13 -6.45 1.38
C GLY A 69 -0.82 -6.32 2.87
N THR A 70 0.44 -6.51 3.24
CA THR A 70 0.93 -6.39 4.61
C THR A 70 2.02 -5.32 4.72
N THR A 71 2.14 -4.68 5.88
CA THR A 71 3.13 -3.64 6.14
C THR A 71 4.48 -4.20 6.60
N SER A 72 4.50 -5.41 7.14
CA SER A 72 5.72 -6.06 7.62
C SER A 72 5.77 -7.56 7.35
N VAL A 73 6.97 -8.11 7.46
CA VAL A 73 7.20 -9.56 7.30
C VAL A 73 6.54 -10.34 8.44
N GLU A 74 6.55 -9.81 9.66
CA GLU A 74 5.94 -10.45 10.83
C GLU A 74 4.43 -10.61 10.66
N ILE A 75 3.74 -9.59 10.13
CA ILE A 75 2.31 -9.66 9.84
C ILE A 75 2.05 -10.68 8.73
N SER A 76 2.90 -10.72 7.71
CA SER A 76 2.81 -11.70 6.63
C SER A 76 2.93 -13.14 7.15
N GLU A 77 3.88 -13.40 8.04
CA GLU A 77 4.08 -14.72 8.67
C GLU A 77 2.93 -15.09 9.63
N LEU A 78 2.39 -14.11 10.37
CA LEU A 78 1.23 -14.31 11.24
C LEU A 78 0.00 -14.73 10.43
N LEU A 79 -0.33 -13.99 9.37
CA LEU A 79 -1.46 -14.31 8.50
C LEU A 79 -1.29 -15.64 7.78
N SER A 80 -0.07 -15.96 7.35
CA SER A 80 0.25 -17.26 6.76
C SER A 80 -0.05 -18.40 7.72
N ARG A 81 0.35 -18.30 8.99
CA ARG A 81 0.01 -19.30 10.02
C ARG A 81 -1.49 -19.41 10.25
N MET A 82 -2.21 -18.27 10.31
CA MET A 82 -3.66 -18.26 10.50
C MET A 82 -4.39 -18.94 9.32
N LEU A 83 -4.00 -18.65 8.07
CA LEU A 83 -4.55 -19.29 6.87
C LEU A 83 -4.26 -20.80 6.84
N SER A 84 -3.05 -21.22 7.27
CA SER A 84 -2.68 -22.63 7.37
C SER A 84 -3.56 -23.39 8.39
N ILE A 85 -3.87 -22.78 9.54
CA ILE A 85 -4.81 -23.36 10.53
C ILE A 85 -6.21 -23.53 9.93
N ARG A 86 -6.66 -22.59 9.08
CA ARG A 86 -7.95 -22.69 8.35
C ARG A 86 -7.89 -23.59 7.11
N LYS A 87 -6.72 -24.20 6.83
CA LYS A 87 -6.47 -25.06 5.65
C LYS A 87 -6.68 -24.32 4.32
N VAL A 88 -6.47 -23.00 4.27
CA VAL A 88 -6.49 -22.22 3.06
C VAL A 88 -5.10 -22.22 2.43
N GLN A 89 -5.00 -22.75 1.20
CA GLN A 89 -3.74 -22.73 0.45
C GLN A 89 -3.39 -21.29 0.06
N HIS A 90 -2.14 -20.92 0.26
CA HIS A 90 -1.68 -19.56 -0.02
C HIS A 90 -0.19 -19.53 -0.34
N ASN A 91 0.21 -18.51 -1.09
CA ASN A 91 1.59 -18.17 -1.38
C ASN A 91 1.99 -16.92 -0.59
N THR A 92 3.26 -16.85 -0.18
CA THR A 92 3.79 -15.67 0.53
C THR A 92 4.94 -15.07 -0.25
N LEU A 93 4.80 -13.78 -0.60
CA LEU A 93 5.82 -12.96 -1.23
C LEU A 93 6.44 -12.03 -0.19
N ASN A 94 7.66 -12.31 0.22
CA ASN A 94 8.41 -11.44 1.10
C ASN A 94 9.84 -11.26 0.57
N ALA A 95 10.56 -10.26 1.08
CA ALA A 95 11.92 -9.92 0.65
C ALA A 95 12.97 -11.04 0.81
N LYS A 96 12.62 -12.17 1.42
CA LYS A 96 13.51 -13.32 1.63
C LYS A 96 13.49 -14.32 0.45
N MET A 97 12.56 -14.22 -0.51
CA MET A 97 12.29 -15.25 -1.52
C MET A 97 12.36 -14.74 -2.97
N HIS A 98 13.44 -14.06 -3.34
CA HIS A 98 13.60 -13.42 -4.65
C HIS A 98 13.55 -14.34 -5.89
N LYS A 99 13.93 -15.61 -5.76
CA LYS A 99 14.05 -16.51 -6.93
C LYS A 99 12.72 -17.08 -7.46
N SER A 100 11.67 -17.09 -6.65
CA SER A 100 10.33 -17.60 -7.02
C SER A 100 9.28 -16.49 -7.14
N GLU A 101 9.68 -15.22 -6.99
CA GLU A 101 8.75 -14.09 -6.96
C GLU A 101 7.95 -13.96 -8.25
N ALA A 102 8.60 -14.09 -9.41
CA ALA A 102 7.95 -13.99 -10.71
C ALA A 102 6.91 -15.10 -10.94
N ASP A 103 7.23 -16.33 -10.53
CA ASP A 103 6.34 -17.49 -10.67
C ASP A 103 5.11 -17.36 -9.76
N ILE A 104 5.32 -16.91 -8.53
CA ILE A 104 4.22 -16.69 -7.55
C ILE A 104 3.30 -15.56 -8.04
N VAL A 105 3.88 -14.47 -8.58
CA VAL A 105 3.07 -13.36 -9.12
C VAL A 105 2.31 -13.79 -10.37
N ALA A 106 2.90 -14.63 -11.22
CA ALA A 106 2.22 -15.18 -12.39
C ALA A 106 0.97 -15.99 -12.00
N GLN A 107 1.04 -16.75 -10.90
CA GLN A 107 -0.06 -17.57 -10.38
C GLN A 107 -1.06 -16.77 -9.53
N ALA A 108 -0.71 -15.56 -9.09
CA ALA A 108 -1.56 -14.75 -8.20
C ALA A 108 -2.91 -14.33 -8.84
N GLY A 109 -3.07 -14.51 -10.14
CA GLY A 109 -4.31 -14.25 -10.89
C GLY A 109 -5.17 -15.49 -11.13
N ASP A 110 -4.73 -16.68 -10.69
CA ASP A 110 -5.46 -17.93 -10.88
C ASP A 110 -6.68 -18.03 -9.95
N PRO A 111 -7.72 -18.77 -10.35
CA PRO A 111 -8.96 -18.89 -9.56
C PRO A 111 -8.71 -19.35 -8.12
N GLY A 112 -9.21 -18.57 -7.15
CA GLY A 112 -9.16 -18.92 -5.72
C GLY A 112 -7.78 -18.87 -5.07
N VAL A 113 -6.73 -18.47 -5.81
CA VAL A 113 -5.37 -18.37 -5.26
C VAL A 113 -5.28 -17.20 -4.29
N VAL A 114 -4.71 -17.46 -3.13
CA VAL A 114 -4.43 -16.45 -2.09
C VAL A 114 -2.93 -16.13 -2.09
N THR A 115 -2.59 -14.87 -2.22
CA THR A 115 -1.20 -14.40 -2.17
C THR A 115 -1.04 -13.34 -1.09
N ILE A 116 -0.14 -13.56 -0.14
CA ILE A 116 0.26 -12.55 0.85
C ILE A 116 1.50 -11.85 0.32
N ALA A 117 1.47 -10.54 0.21
CA ALA A 117 2.61 -9.75 -0.27
C ALA A 117 2.93 -8.60 0.69
N THR A 118 4.19 -8.41 1.02
CA THR A 118 4.65 -7.14 1.60
C THR A 118 4.66 -6.05 0.53
N ASN A 119 4.56 -4.79 0.94
CA ASN A 119 4.33 -3.65 0.05
C ASN A 119 5.18 -3.57 -1.21
N MET A 120 6.42 -4.01 -1.15
CA MET A 120 7.38 -3.89 -2.26
C MET A 120 7.46 -5.16 -3.12
N ALA A 121 6.92 -6.29 -2.66
CA ALA A 121 7.00 -7.55 -3.39
C ALA A 121 6.12 -7.54 -4.65
N GLY A 122 6.60 -8.10 -5.73
CA GLY A 122 5.92 -8.17 -7.04
C GLY A 122 5.75 -6.82 -7.75
N ARG A 123 6.51 -5.78 -7.38
CA ARG A 123 6.46 -4.49 -8.07
C ARG A 123 7.00 -4.61 -9.50
N GLY A 124 6.26 -4.04 -10.45
CA GLY A 124 6.62 -4.07 -11.88
C GLY A 124 6.09 -5.29 -12.64
N THR A 125 5.54 -6.29 -11.94
CA THR A 125 4.93 -7.46 -12.58
C THR A 125 3.41 -7.30 -12.63
N ASP A 126 2.81 -7.64 -13.76
CA ASP A 126 1.37 -7.60 -13.97
C ASP A 126 0.72 -8.94 -13.60
N ILE A 127 -0.41 -8.87 -12.87
CA ILE A 127 -1.22 -10.03 -12.51
C ILE A 127 -2.27 -10.21 -13.61
N LYS A 128 -2.09 -11.23 -14.44
CA LYS A 128 -3.03 -11.54 -15.54
C LYS A 128 -4.22 -12.31 -15.00
N LEU A 129 -5.42 -11.94 -15.44
CA LEU A 129 -6.67 -12.59 -15.05
C LEU A 129 -7.28 -13.32 -16.24
N SER A 130 -7.74 -14.56 -16.02
CA SER A 130 -8.54 -15.29 -16.98
C SER A 130 -9.96 -14.72 -17.06
N ASP A 131 -10.68 -15.00 -18.14
CA ASP A 131 -12.06 -14.52 -18.31
C ASP A 131 -13.00 -15.10 -17.25
N ALA A 132 -12.77 -16.32 -16.77
CA ALA A 132 -13.51 -16.94 -15.68
C ALA A 132 -13.32 -16.13 -14.36
N VAL A 133 -12.09 -15.71 -14.07
CA VAL A 133 -11.80 -14.86 -12.90
C VAL A 133 -12.41 -13.47 -13.03
N LYS A 134 -12.41 -12.88 -14.23
CA LYS A 134 -13.09 -11.60 -14.47
C LYS A 134 -14.60 -11.72 -14.23
N ALA A 135 -15.22 -12.83 -14.69
CA ALA A 135 -16.64 -13.10 -14.45
C ALA A 135 -16.97 -13.29 -12.95
N SER A 136 -16.06 -13.84 -12.15
CA SER A 136 -16.23 -13.96 -10.69
C SER A 136 -15.99 -12.68 -9.90
N GLY A 137 -15.67 -11.55 -10.56
CA GLY A 137 -15.47 -10.24 -9.94
C GLY A 137 -13.99 -9.81 -9.84
N GLY A 138 -13.08 -10.53 -10.52
CA GLY A 138 -11.68 -10.17 -10.66
C GLY A 138 -10.86 -10.25 -9.36
N LEU A 139 -9.68 -9.67 -9.38
CA LEU A 139 -8.73 -9.70 -8.26
C LEU A 139 -9.25 -8.87 -7.08
N ALA A 140 -9.30 -9.50 -5.89
CA ALA A 140 -9.61 -8.84 -4.64
C ALA A 140 -8.32 -8.39 -3.92
N ILE A 141 -8.22 -7.11 -3.61
CA ILE A 141 -7.15 -6.54 -2.79
C ILE A 141 -7.65 -6.38 -1.36
N ILE A 142 -6.90 -6.95 -0.42
CA ILE A 142 -7.16 -6.81 1.02
C ILE A 142 -5.93 -6.16 1.65
N GLY A 143 -6.05 -4.90 2.07
CA GLY A 143 -5.03 -4.21 2.85
C GLY A 143 -5.23 -4.49 4.34
N THR A 144 -4.21 -4.98 5.03
CA THR A 144 -4.31 -5.32 6.46
C THR A 144 -4.05 -4.14 7.38
N GLU A 145 -3.58 -3.03 6.83
CA GLU A 145 -3.37 -1.73 7.49
C GLU A 145 -3.37 -0.62 6.44
N ARG A 146 -3.63 0.61 6.87
CA ARG A 146 -3.30 1.80 6.09
C ARG A 146 -1.83 2.15 6.31
N HIS A 147 -1.15 2.47 5.21
CA HIS A 147 0.26 2.88 5.25
C HIS A 147 0.39 4.34 5.69
N ASP A 148 1.60 4.73 6.07
CA ASP A 148 1.94 6.12 6.41
C ASP A 148 1.86 7.07 5.20
N SER A 149 1.80 6.52 3.98
CA SER A 149 1.66 7.27 2.74
C SER A 149 0.49 6.75 1.89
N ARG A 150 -0.39 7.67 1.48
CA ARG A 150 -1.50 7.40 0.56
C ARG A 150 -1.03 6.83 -0.77
N ARG A 151 0.19 7.20 -1.19
CA ARG A 151 0.83 6.68 -2.40
C ARG A 151 1.00 5.16 -2.35
N VAL A 152 1.40 4.62 -1.21
CA VAL A 152 1.59 3.17 -1.03
C VAL A 152 0.24 2.44 -1.07
N ASP A 153 -0.79 2.98 -0.43
CA ASP A 153 -2.15 2.44 -0.50
C ASP A 153 -2.66 2.40 -1.95
N ARG A 154 -2.44 3.48 -2.71
CA ARG A 154 -2.80 3.54 -4.14
C ARG A 154 -2.02 2.53 -4.98
N GLN A 155 -0.75 2.29 -4.67
CA GLN A 155 0.05 1.26 -5.35
C GLN A 155 -0.48 -0.15 -5.09
N LEU A 156 -0.95 -0.43 -3.88
CA LEU A 156 -1.58 -1.69 -3.53
C LEU A 156 -2.91 -1.85 -4.28
N ARG A 157 -3.82 -0.88 -4.19
CA ARG A 157 -5.09 -0.87 -4.94
C ARG A 157 -4.89 -1.01 -6.44
N GLY A 158 -3.89 -0.33 -6.99
CA GLY A 158 -3.59 -0.32 -8.43
C GLY A 158 -3.10 -1.64 -9.00
N ARG A 159 -2.95 -2.68 -8.18
CA ARG A 159 -2.69 -4.04 -8.66
C ARG A 159 -3.95 -4.72 -9.20
N SER A 160 -5.13 -4.26 -8.82
CA SER A 160 -6.43 -4.71 -9.32
C SER A 160 -7.10 -3.64 -10.19
N GLY A 161 -8.02 -4.03 -11.04
CA GLY A 161 -8.79 -3.15 -11.91
C GLY A 161 -7.97 -2.55 -13.05
N ARG A 162 -6.94 -3.24 -13.53
CA ARG A 162 -6.09 -2.81 -14.64
C ARG A 162 -6.81 -3.01 -15.97
N GLN A 163 -6.60 -2.09 -16.91
CA GLN A 163 -7.14 -2.17 -18.28
C GLN A 163 -8.67 -2.34 -18.34
N GLY A 164 -9.40 -1.82 -17.36
CA GLY A 164 -10.85 -1.95 -17.26
C GLY A 164 -11.32 -3.32 -16.76
N ASP A 165 -10.44 -4.15 -16.23
CA ASP A 165 -10.81 -5.41 -15.59
C ASP A 165 -11.59 -5.15 -14.27
N PRO A 166 -12.57 -5.99 -13.93
CA PRO A 166 -13.23 -5.94 -12.63
C PRO A 166 -12.26 -6.26 -11.50
N GLY A 167 -12.61 -5.84 -10.31
CA GLY A 167 -11.83 -6.10 -9.11
C GLY A 167 -12.40 -5.37 -7.91
N SER A 168 -11.83 -5.59 -6.74
CA SER A 168 -12.21 -4.86 -5.54
C SER A 168 -11.01 -4.54 -4.67
N SER A 169 -11.13 -3.49 -3.85
CA SER A 169 -10.15 -3.21 -2.81
C SER A 169 -10.84 -2.85 -1.49
N GLN A 170 -10.32 -3.36 -0.39
CA GLN A 170 -10.79 -3.04 0.95
C GLN A 170 -9.64 -3.05 1.94
N PHE A 171 -9.62 -2.05 2.85
CA PHE A 171 -8.67 -2.02 3.94
C PHE A 171 -9.33 -2.39 5.26
N TYR A 172 -8.61 -3.17 6.05
CA TYR A 172 -8.95 -3.59 7.38
C TYR A 172 -8.04 -2.86 8.36
N VAL A 173 -8.59 -2.04 9.21
CA VAL A 173 -7.87 -1.14 10.10
C VAL A 173 -8.23 -1.45 11.55
N SER A 174 -7.27 -1.36 12.46
CA SER A 174 -7.50 -1.47 13.90
C SER A 174 -7.10 -0.17 14.59
N LEU A 175 -7.76 0.16 15.70
CA LEU A 175 -7.35 1.28 16.56
C LEU A 175 -5.94 1.08 17.14
N GLU A 176 -5.45 -0.16 17.16
CA GLU A 176 -4.11 -0.52 17.61
C GLU A 176 -3.04 -0.40 16.52
N ASP A 177 -3.40 -0.08 15.28
CA ASP A 177 -2.46 0.11 14.17
C ASP A 177 -1.64 1.39 14.39
N ASN A 178 -0.39 1.40 13.92
CA ASN A 178 0.54 2.49 14.20
C ASN A 178 0.01 3.86 13.78
N LEU A 179 -0.54 3.97 12.56
CA LEU A 179 -1.13 5.21 12.06
C LEU A 179 -2.28 5.70 12.95
N MET A 180 -3.13 4.78 13.42
CA MET A 180 -4.28 5.09 14.27
C MET A 180 -3.85 5.56 15.64
N ARG A 181 -2.83 4.93 16.24
CA ARG A 181 -2.27 5.31 17.55
C ARG A 181 -1.65 6.71 17.52
N LEU A 182 -1.00 7.10 16.43
CA LEU A 182 -0.33 8.39 16.31
C LEU A 182 -1.31 9.56 16.11
N PHE A 183 -2.44 9.36 15.41
CA PHE A 183 -3.22 10.49 14.90
C PHE A 183 -4.73 10.46 15.14
N GLY A 184 -5.29 9.46 15.80
CA GLY A 184 -6.75 9.48 15.90
C GLY A 184 -7.45 8.44 16.75
N SER A 185 -6.72 7.51 17.38
CA SER A 185 -7.33 6.40 18.11
C SER A 185 -8.31 6.85 19.20
N GLU A 186 -7.97 7.87 19.99
CA GLU A 186 -8.82 8.31 21.12
C GLU A 186 -10.17 8.89 20.68
N ARG A 187 -10.20 9.69 19.61
CA ARG A 187 -11.46 10.28 19.11
C ARG A 187 -12.36 9.22 18.51
N ILE A 188 -11.77 8.30 17.75
CA ILE A 188 -12.50 7.21 17.10
C ILE A 188 -12.94 6.20 18.18
N ALA A 189 -12.09 5.86 19.13
CA ALA A 189 -12.45 5.01 20.27
C ALA A 189 -13.63 5.58 21.06
N LYS A 190 -13.59 6.86 21.44
CA LYS A 190 -14.71 7.54 22.10
C LYS A 190 -15.99 7.55 21.27
N MET A 191 -15.87 7.64 19.95
CA MET A 191 -17.03 7.56 19.05
C MET A 191 -17.58 6.13 19.03
N MET A 192 -16.71 5.11 18.96
CA MET A 192 -17.10 3.69 19.03
C MET A 192 -17.80 3.36 20.35
N ASP A 193 -17.26 3.84 21.47
CA ASP A 193 -17.84 3.63 22.79
C ASP A 193 -19.20 4.33 22.95
N ARG A 194 -19.35 5.54 22.39
CA ARG A 194 -20.66 6.26 22.38
C ARG A 194 -21.73 5.56 21.53
N MET A 195 -21.33 4.85 20.47
CA MET A 195 -22.23 4.06 19.66
C MET A 195 -22.56 2.70 20.28
N GLY A 196 -22.01 2.38 21.44
CA GLY A 196 -22.26 1.13 22.15
C GLY A 196 -21.74 -0.12 21.45
N LEU A 197 -20.74 0.04 20.56
CA LEU A 197 -20.22 -1.07 19.76
C LEU A 197 -19.52 -2.09 20.65
N GLN A 198 -19.99 -3.34 20.53
CA GLN A 198 -19.43 -4.48 21.23
C GLN A 198 -18.15 -5.00 20.55
N GLU A 199 -17.43 -5.87 21.24
CA GLU A 199 -16.30 -6.59 20.68
C GLU A 199 -16.74 -7.43 19.47
N GLY A 200 -16.03 -7.29 18.33
CA GLY A 200 -16.39 -7.95 17.07
C GLY A 200 -17.24 -7.13 16.10
N GLU A 201 -17.80 -6.00 16.52
CA GLU A 201 -18.57 -5.14 15.61
C GLU A 201 -17.66 -4.25 14.77
N VAL A 202 -18.02 -4.13 13.49
CA VAL A 202 -17.28 -3.39 12.45
C VAL A 202 -17.88 -2.02 12.23
N ILE A 203 -17.06 -1.00 12.17
CA ILE A 203 -17.51 0.29 11.65
C ILE A 203 -17.06 0.43 10.19
N GLN A 204 -18.05 0.69 9.34
CA GLN A 204 -17.84 1.18 7.98
C GLN A 204 -18.53 2.53 7.86
N HIS A 205 -17.73 3.60 7.80
CA HIS A 205 -18.27 4.94 7.68
C HIS A 205 -17.29 5.85 6.95
N SER A 206 -17.75 6.49 5.88
CA SER A 206 -16.95 7.37 5.02
C SER A 206 -16.24 8.51 5.78
N MET A 207 -16.85 8.98 6.87
CA MET A 207 -16.29 10.03 7.71
C MET A 207 -15.00 9.56 8.43
N ILE A 208 -14.94 8.28 8.80
CA ILE A 208 -13.77 7.72 9.46
C ILE A 208 -12.65 7.47 8.45
N SER A 209 -12.96 6.91 7.28
CA SER A 209 -11.99 6.78 6.18
C SER A 209 -11.37 8.13 5.80
N LYS A 210 -12.17 9.20 5.72
CA LYS A 210 -11.66 10.57 5.54
C LYS A 210 -10.79 11.06 6.69
N SER A 211 -11.07 10.65 7.93
CA SER A 211 -10.25 10.99 9.09
C SER A 211 -8.89 10.30 9.02
N ILE A 212 -8.85 9.04 8.58
CA ILE A 212 -7.62 8.29 8.36
C ILE A 212 -6.78 8.94 7.25
N GLU A 213 -7.40 9.35 6.14
CA GLU A 213 -6.69 10.08 5.07
C GLU A 213 -6.07 11.40 5.55
N ARG A 214 -6.77 12.13 6.41
CA ARG A 214 -6.21 13.36 7.03
C ARG A 214 -5.02 13.04 7.93
N ALA A 215 -5.08 11.93 8.67
CA ALA A 215 -3.97 11.45 9.48
C ALA A 215 -2.76 11.09 8.60
N GLN A 216 -2.97 10.33 7.52
CA GLN A 216 -1.92 10.01 6.55
C GLN A 216 -1.28 11.28 5.98
N LYS A 217 -2.09 12.26 5.58
CA LYS A 217 -1.58 13.54 5.07
C LYS A 217 -0.68 14.26 6.07
N LYS A 218 -1.03 14.27 7.35
CA LYS A 218 -0.18 14.83 8.40
C LYS A 218 1.15 14.09 8.55
N VAL A 219 1.15 12.75 8.44
CA VAL A 219 2.39 11.95 8.46
C VAL A 219 3.24 12.26 7.24
N GLU A 220 2.64 12.33 6.06
CA GLU A 220 3.32 12.69 4.82
C GLU A 220 4.00 14.07 4.93
N GLU A 221 3.28 15.08 5.41
CA GLU A 221 3.79 16.44 5.63
C GLU A 221 4.97 16.45 6.64
N ASN A 222 4.85 15.73 7.75
CA ASN A 222 5.93 15.63 8.73
C ASN A 222 7.16 14.93 8.16
N ASN A 223 6.98 13.81 7.48
CA ASN A 223 8.06 13.06 6.83
C ASN A 223 8.72 13.87 5.72
N PHE A 224 7.94 14.63 4.95
CA PHE A 224 8.48 15.58 3.97
C PHE A 224 9.35 16.64 4.65
N GLY A 225 8.88 17.25 5.74
CA GLY A 225 9.67 18.23 6.51
C GLY A 225 11.01 17.67 7.01
N ILE A 226 11.03 16.41 7.47
CA ILE A 226 12.27 15.74 7.89
C ILE A 226 13.21 15.55 6.68
N ARG A 227 12.71 15.03 5.56
CA ARG A 227 13.51 14.84 4.33
C ARG A 227 14.05 16.15 3.80
N LYS A 228 13.25 17.23 3.80
CA LYS A 228 13.68 18.54 3.37
C LYS A 228 14.84 19.08 4.19
N ARG A 229 14.79 18.95 5.53
CA ARG A 229 15.90 19.34 6.40
C ARG A 229 17.17 18.55 6.10
N LEU A 230 17.07 17.26 5.84
CA LEU A 230 18.22 16.43 5.46
C LEU A 230 18.84 16.92 4.15
N LEU A 231 18.05 17.33 3.17
CA LEU A 231 18.55 17.90 1.92
C LEU A 231 19.25 19.25 2.15
N GLU A 232 18.71 20.11 3.01
CA GLU A 232 19.34 21.39 3.36
C GLU A 232 20.75 21.19 3.97
N TYR A 233 20.94 20.16 4.81
CA TYR A 233 22.28 19.80 5.30
C TYR A 233 23.17 19.23 4.20
N ASP A 234 22.62 18.37 3.34
CA ASP A 234 23.40 17.75 2.26
C ASP A 234 23.85 18.78 1.21
N ASP A 235 23.07 19.83 0.94
CA ASP A 235 23.40 20.93 0.04
C ASP A 235 24.68 21.66 0.48
N ILE A 236 24.83 21.89 1.78
CA ILE A 236 26.07 22.49 2.33
C ILE A 236 27.27 21.57 2.09
N MET A 237 27.09 20.28 2.33
CA MET A 237 28.13 19.28 2.11
C MET A 237 28.46 19.13 0.61
N ASN A 238 27.46 19.22 -0.27
CA ASN A 238 27.64 19.16 -1.71
C ASN A 238 28.42 20.36 -2.23
N ALA A 239 28.13 21.57 -1.75
CA ALA A 239 28.92 22.76 -2.12
C ALA A 239 30.40 22.57 -1.76
N GLN A 240 30.72 21.99 -0.62
CA GLN A 240 32.11 21.65 -0.24
C GLN A 240 32.71 20.59 -1.15
N ARG A 241 31.98 19.53 -1.45
CA ARG A 241 32.41 18.46 -2.37
C ARG A 241 32.71 19.00 -3.77
N GLU A 242 31.86 19.85 -4.31
CA GLU A 242 32.03 20.45 -5.65
C GLU A 242 33.35 21.22 -5.76
N VAL A 243 33.70 22.01 -4.73
CA VAL A 243 34.97 22.74 -4.71
C VAL A 243 36.16 21.78 -4.77
N ILE A 244 36.11 20.71 -3.98
CA ILE A 244 37.19 19.71 -3.93
C ILE A 244 37.26 18.92 -5.24
N TYR A 245 36.11 18.48 -5.77
CA TYR A 245 36.09 17.75 -7.05
C TYR A 245 36.54 18.60 -8.22
N LYS A 246 36.18 19.89 -8.25
CA LYS A 246 36.68 20.83 -9.28
C LYS A 246 38.18 20.98 -9.23
N ARG A 247 38.76 21.12 -8.04
CA ARG A 247 40.22 21.16 -7.86
C ARG A 247 40.88 19.86 -8.30
N ARG A 248 40.31 18.71 -7.90
CA ARG A 248 40.80 17.39 -8.31
C ARG A 248 40.73 17.20 -9.83
N TYR A 249 39.61 17.58 -10.45
CA TYR A 249 39.45 17.52 -11.89
C TYR A 249 40.49 18.34 -12.62
N ASN A 250 40.72 19.59 -12.20
CA ASN A 250 41.72 20.46 -12.79
C ASN A 250 43.14 19.91 -12.61
N ALA A 251 43.43 19.30 -11.47
CA ALA A 251 44.76 18.67 -11.23
C ALA A 251 45.02 17.41 -12.09
N LEU A 252 43.96 16.68 -12.45
CA LEU A 252 44.06 15.45 -13.23
C LEU A 252 43.99 15.69 -14.74
N PHE A 253 43.22 16.68 -15.17
CA PHE A 253 42.85 16.87 -16.59
C PHE A 253 43.07 18.30 -17.10
N GLY A 254 43.50 19.25 -16.25
CA GLY A 254 43.82 20.60 -16.66
C GLY A 254 45.10 20.67 -17.47
N ASP A 255 45.13 21.52 -18.48
CA ASP A 255 46.33 21.80 -19.25
C ASP A 255 47.42 22.40 -18.33
N ARG A 256 48.68 21.98 -18.55
CA ARG A 256 49.85 22.46 -17.80
C ARG A 256 50.26 23.84 -18.23
#